data_29c76ba31f6d354b5723bbdec0ba2f95
#
_entry.id   29c76ba31f6d354b5723bbdec0ba2f95
#
_cell.length_a   1.000
_cell.length_b   1.000
_cell.length_c   1.000
_cell.angle_alpha   90.00
_cell.angle_beta   90.00
_cell.angle_gamma   90.00
#
_symmetry.space_group_name_H-M   'P 1'
#
loop_
_entity.id
_entity.type
_entity.pdbx_description
1 polymer ?
#
loop_
_entity_poly.entity_id
_entity_poly.type
_entity_poly.pdbx_seq_one_letter_code
_entity_poly.pdbx_strand_id
1 'polypeptide(L)' 'MLISEFEAVKNFCRERNISFDYSFRGSKYAAYRLKPDGSRVIRLDNDYFVISAMLYLMIRRYLIAFRKGDGSAETLFHL' A
#
# COMPACT_ATOMS: atom_id res chain seq x y z
N MET A 1 -16.24 5.20 12.58
CA MET A 1 -15.65 5.87 11.42
C MET A 1 -14.92 4.86 10.57
N LEU A 2 -15.23 4.83 9.29
CA LEU A 2 -14.54 3.91 8.39
C LEU A 2 -13.27 4.60 7.86
N ILE A 3 -12.15 3.92 8.00
CA ILE A 3 -10.90 4.40 7.44
C ILE A 3 -10.75 3.75 6.07
N SER A 4 -10.49 4.54 5.04
CA SER A 4 -10.27 4.01 3.71
C SER A 4 -8.97 3.19 3.66
N GLU A 5 -8.85 2.34 2.67
CA GLU A 5 -7.62 1.55 2.48
C GLU A 5 -6.41 2.46 2.30
N PHE A 6 -6.58 3.57 1.61
CA PHE A 6 -5.51 4.55 1.42
C PHE A 6 -5.02 5.10 2.76
N GLU A 7 -5.95 5.54 3.62
CA GLU A 7 -5.59 6.07 4.92
C GLU A 7 -4.92 5.01 5.80
N ALA A 8 -5.41 3.78 5.73
CA ALA A 8 -4.84 2.69 6.49
C ALA A 8 -3.40 2.41 6.06
N VAL A 9 -3.14 2.37 4.76
CA VAL A 9 -1.79 2.15 4.24
C VAL A 9 -0.88 3.33 4.54
N LYS A 10 -1.39 4.54 4.43
CA LYS A 10 -0.64 5.75 4.74
C LYS A 10 -0.18 5.74 6.19
N ASN A 11 -1.06 5.38 7.10
CA ASN A 11 -0.73 5.29 8.53
C ASN A 11 0.24 4.14 8.79
N PHE A 12 0.04 3.01 8.14
CA PHE A 12 0.93 1.87 8.23
C PHE A 12 2.37 2.27 7.86
N CYS A 13 2.53 2.98 6.77
CA CYS A 13 3.86 3.41 6.32
C CYS A 13 4.45 4.47 7.25
N ARG A 14 3.62 5.41 7.70
CA ARG A 14 4.08 6.48 8.60
C ARG A 14 4.60 5.91 9.91
N GLU A 15 3.88 4.98 10.50
CA GLU A 15 4.25 4.38 11.78
C GLU A 15 5.55 3.60 11.70
N ARG A 16 5.92 3.14 10.51
CA ARG A 16 7.12 2.33 10.29
C ARG A 16 8.24 3.10 9.59
N ASN A 17 8.03 4.40 9.43
CA ASN A 17 9.03 5.26 8.78
C ASN A 17 9.32 4.79 7.34
N ILE A 18 8.34 4.31 6.66
CA ILE A 18 8.48 3.86 5.29
C ILE A 18 7.93 4.92 4.35
N SER A 19 8.72 5.32 3.36
CA SER A 19 8.21 6.22 2.34
C SER A 19 7.49 5.43 1.28
N PHE A 20 6.38 5.96 0.80
CA PHE A 20 5.81 5.45 -0.43
C PHE A 20 5.38 6.62 -1.31
N ASP A 21 5.63 6.45 -2.61
CA ASP A 21 5.46 7.56 -3.52
C ASP A 21 4.06 7.63 -4.09
N TYR A 22 3.46 8.80 -3.95
CA TYR A 22 2.21 9.12 -4.57
C TYR A 22 2.55 9.78 -5.89
N SER A 23 2.64 9.01 -6.93
CA SER A 23 3.17 9.56 -8.14
C SER A 23 2.43 9.18 -9.36
N PHE A 24 1.50 9.06 -9.79
CA PHE A 24 0.92 8.79 -11.08
C PHE A 24 -0.59 8.93 -11.09
N ARG A 25 -1.12 9.80 -10.26
CA ARG A 25 -2.54 10.07 -10.25
C ARG A 25 -2.99 10.46 -11.66
N GLY A 26 -3.94 9.70 -12.19
CA GLY A 26 -4.45 9.95 -13.52
C GLY A 26 -3.48 9.67 -14.66
N SER A 27 -2.31 9.09 -14.35
CA SER A 27 -1.32 8.79 -15.36
C SER A 27 -1.64 7.49 -16.10
N LYS A 28 -1.31 7.44 -17.37
CA LYS A 28 -1.36 6.21 -18.15
C LYS A 28 -0.43 5.14 -17.60
N TYR A 29 0.58 5.55 -16.84
CA TYR A 29 1.49 4.60 -16.26
C TYR A 29 0.82 3.78 -15.18
N ALA A 30 -0.21 4.33 -14.59
CA ALA A 30 -0.96 3.62 -13.60
C ALA A 30 -1.57 2.35 -14.15
N ALA A 31 -1.59 2.23 -15.46
CA ALA A 31 -2.15 1.05 -16.05
C ALA A 31 -1.30 -0.15 -15.79
N TYR A 32 -0.46 -0.01 -14.91
CA TYR A 32 -0.16 -1.11 -14.60
C TYR A 32 0.78 -2.00 -14.54
N ARG A 33 1.85 -1.78 -14.46
CA ARG A 33 2.79 -2.76 -14.84
C ARG A 33 3.85 -2.94 -13.81
N LEU A 34 4.26 -4.16 -13.63
CA LEU A 34 5.53 -4.50 -13.02
C LEU A 34 6.62 -3.82 -13.82
N LYS A 35 7.37 -2.95 -13.20
CA LYS A 35 8.49 -2.28 -13.85
C LYS A 35 9.71 -3.19 -13.89
N PRO A 36 10.66 -2.92 -14.80
CA PRO A 36 11.88 -3.75 -14.89
C PRO A 36 12.68 -3.87 -13.60
N ASP A 37 12.62 -2.87 -12.74
CA ASP A 37 13.34 -2.88 -11.46
C ASP A 37 12.56 -3.62 -10.35
N GLY A 38 11.44 -4.23 -10.67
CA GLY A 38 10.63 -4.94 -9.70
C GLY A 38 9.61 -4.10 -8.98
N SER A 39 9.62 -2.78 -9.15
CA SER A 39 8.60 -1.93 -8.54
C SER A 39 7.25 -2.19 -9.18
N ARG A 40 6.19 -1.91 -8.44
CA ARG A 40 4.83 -2.16 -8.88
C ARG A 40 3.99 -0.92 -8.73
N VAL A 41 2.97 -0.85 -9.55
CA VAL A 41 1.94 0.16 -9.40
C VAL A 41 0.77 -0.48 -8.67
N ILE A 42 0.35 0.13 -7.58
CA ILE A 42 -0.83 -0.33 -6.86
C ILE A 42 -1.91 0.76 -6.89
N ARG A 43 -3.13 0.32 -6.76
CA ARG A 43 -4.27 1.23 -6.68
C ARG A 43 -4.83 1.18 -5.26
N LEU A 44 -4.94 2.35 -4.66
CA LEU A 44 -5.58 2.50 -3.35
C LEU A 44 -6.64 3.60 -3.50
N ASP A 45 -7.87 3.28 -3.22
CA ASP A 45 -9.03 4.13 -3.50
C ASP A 45 -9.04 4.45 -5.00
N ASN A 46 -8.97 5.71 -5.36
CA ASN A 46 -8.96 6.13 -6.76
C ASN A 46 -7.59 6.58 -7.24
N ASP A 47 -6.57 6.32 -6.45
CA ASP A 47 -5.23 6.80 -6.75
C ASP A 47 -4.27 5.65 -6.98
N TYR A 48 -3.19 5.95 -7.67
CA TYR A 48 -2.17 4.97 -8.01
C TYR A 48 -0.84 5.35 -7.40
N PHE A 49 -0.09 4.35 -6.97
CA PHE A 49 1.18 4.55 -6.30
C PHE A 49 2.22 3.60 -6.87
N VAL A 50 3.44 4.08 -6.97
CA VAL A 50 4.56 3.23 -7.34
C VAL A 50 5.32 2.86 -6.08
N ILE A 51 5.46 1.57 -5.85
CA ILE A 51 6.12 1.07 -4.65
C ILE A 51 7.14 -0.01 -5.02
N SER A 52 8.11 -0.19 -4.14
CA SER A 52 9.09 -1.26 -4.33
C SER A 52 8.43 -2.63 -4.23
N ALA A 53 9.09 -3.65 -4.76
CA ALA A 53 8.58 -5.01 -4.67
C ALA A 53 8.40 -5.45 -3.22
N MET A 54 9.33 -5.08 -2.34
CA MET A 54 9.25 -5.43 -0.93
C MET A 54 8.05 -4.74 -0.26
N LEU A 55 7.92 -3.45 -0.50
CA LEU A 55 6.80 -2.70 0.09
C LEU A 55 5.46 -3.21 -0.44
N TYR A 56 5.41 -3.62 -1.69
CA TYR A 56 4.21 -4.22 -2.26
C TYR A 56 3.77 -5.45 -1.44
N LEU A 57 4.71 -6.34 -1.13
CA LEU A 57 4.40 -7.54 -0.36
C LEU A 57 3.92 -7.18 1.07
N MET A 58 4.55 -6.21 1.69
CA MET A 58 4.18 -5.76 3.03
C MET A 58 2.78 -5.16 3.02
N ILE A 59 2.50 -4.29 2.08
CA ILE A 59 1.19 -3.65 1.97
C ILE A 59 0.11 -4.69 1.66
N ARG A 60 0.41 -5.63 0.78
CA ARG A 60 -0.55 -6.67 0.44
C ARG A 60 -0.96 -7.47 1.68
N ARG A 61 0.01 -7.87 2.50
CA ARG A 61 -0.26 -8.59 3.75
C ARG A 61 -1.07 -7.73 4.71
N TYR A 62 -0.71 -6.46 4.82
CA TYR A 62 -1.43 -5.53 5.68
C TYR A 62 -2.88 -5.37 5.23
N LEU A 63 -3.12 -5.19 3.95
CA LEU A 63 -4.47 -5.01 3.43
C LEU A 63 -5.33 -6.25 3.63
N ILE A 64 -4.77 -7.43 3.44
CA ILE A 64 -5.51 -8.66 3.71
C ILE A 64 -5.95 -8.71 5.18
N ALA A 65 -5.06 -8.40 6.09
CA ALA A 65 -5.36 -8.38 7.52
C ALA A 65 -6.35 -7.26 7.86
N PHE A 66 -6.19 -6.10 7.26
CA PHE A 66 -7.07 -4.96 7.47
C PHE A 66 -8.51 -5.29 7.04
N ARG A 67 -8.66 -5.93 5.89
CA ARG A 67 -9.98 -6.31 5.36
C ARG A 67 -10.68 -7.36 6.19
N LYS A 68 -9.94 -8.17 6.94
CA LYS A 68 -10.55 -9.12 7.86
C LYS A 68 -11.28 -8.42 9.00
N GLY A 69 -10.79 -7.26 9.43
CA GLY A 69 -11.42 -6.49 10.49
C GLY A 69 -11.36 -7.12 11.86
N ASP A 70 -10.45 -8.06 12.09
CA ASP A 70 -10.32 -8.77 13.37
C ASP A 70 -9.19 -8.26 14.25
N GLY A 71 -8.60 -7.13 13.89
CA GLY A 71 -7.49 -6.55 14.65
C GLY A 71 -6.13 -7.10 14.27
N SER A 72 -6.06 -8.07 13.38
CA SER A 72 -4.77 -8.67 13.04
C SER A 72 -3.83 -7.71 12.31
N ALA A 73 -4.39 -6.67 11.67
CA ALA A 73 -3.58 -5.67 10.99
C ALA A 73 -2.69 -4.88 11.96
N GLU A 74 -3.18 -4.60 13.16
CA GLU A 74 -2.44 -3.82 14.15
C GLU A 74 -1.22 -4.55 14.68
N THR A 75 -1.24 -5.88 14.65
CA THR A 75 -0.12 -6.68 15.17
C THR A 75 0.80 -7.17 14.06
N LEU A 76 0.45 -6.91 12.81
CA LEU A 76 1.26 -7.36 11.69
C LEU A 76 2.61 -6.65 11.71
N PHE A 77 3.67 -7.40 11.55
CA PHE A 77 5.05 -6.89 11.61
C PHE A 77 5.44 -6.29 12.97
N HIS A 78 4.69 -6.58 13.99
CA HIS A 78 5.06 -6.15 15.32
C HIS A 78 6.21 -7.04 15.80
N LEU A 79 7.28 -6.44 16.19
CA LEU A 79 8.47 -7.14 16.67
C LEU A 79 8.56 -7.08 18.18
#